data_8b5526686c1b1178d6e3ec19458e0588
#
_entry.id   8b5526686c1b1178d6e3ec19458e0588
#
_cell.length_a   1.000
_cell.length_b   1.000
_cell.length_c   1.000
_cell.angle_alpha   90.00
_cell.angle_beta   90.00
_cell.angle_gamma   90.00
#
_symmetry.space_group_name_H-M   'P 1'
#
loop_
_entity.id
_entity.type
_entity.pdbx_description
1 polymer ?
#
loop_
_entity_poly.entity_id
_entity_poly.type
_entity_poly.pdbx_seq_one_letter_code
_entity_poly.pdbx_strand_id
1 'polypeptide(L)'
;PIPAPVDCAYPWGDALAWLDRLAPDRRLINLETAVTCSDDWWRGKGIHYRMHPANTPVLTAAGIDCCALANNHVLDWGYPGLDDTLAALAGAGVAPVGAGETLAAAQAPVVLEAGSKGRLIVFAMGSGSSGIPADWAAEVDRAGVWRIDEGARRAVAAVAEQVAAIKQAGDVVVASVHWGGNWGYAVPAEQRRFAHGLIDEAGVDLVHGHSSHHPKGLE
;
A
#
# COMPACT_ATOMS: atom_id res chain seq x y z
N PRO A 1 -26.86 -4.92 12.37
CA PRO A 1 -25.93 -3.87 12.85
C PRO A 1 -24.72 -4.53 13.50
N ILE A 2 -23.55 -3.99 13.27
CA ILE A 2 -22.34 -4.42 13.97
C ILE A 2 -22.46 -3.95 15.42
N PRO A 3 -22.22 -4.82 16.41
CA PRO A 3 -22.21 -4.39 17.82
C PRO A 3 -21.09 -3.36 18.03
N ALA A 4 -21.28 -2.42 18.97
CA ALA A 4 -20.29 -1.41 19.30
C ALA A 4 -20.31 -1.15 20.83
N PRO A 5 -19.13 -1.06 21.47
CA PRO A 5 -17.79 -1.36 20.94
C PRO A 5 -17.56 -2.86 20.71
N VAL A 6 -16.59 -3.17 19.85
CA VAL A 6 -16.09 -4.55 19.63
C VAL A 6 -14.60 -4.61 19.90
N ASP A 7 -14.09 -5.82 20.13
CA ASP A 7 -12.65 -6.07 20.25
C ASP A 7 -11.90 -5.75 18.94
N CYS A 8 -10.64 -5.34 19.03
CA CYS A 8 -9.80 -5.02 17.88
C CYS A 8 -9.54 -6.24 16.96
N ALA A 9 -9.69 -7.46 17.45
CA ALA A 9 -9.63 -8.68 16.67
C ALA A 9 -10.90 -8.93 15.83
N TYR A 10 -12.03 -8.34 16.20
CA TYR A 10 -13.33 -8.59 15.58
C TYR A 10 -13.35 -8.45 14.04
N PRO A 11 -12.78 -7.38 13.43
CA PRO A 11 -12.83 -7.21 11.97
C PRO A 11 -12.09 -8.31 11.20
N TRP A 12 -11.15 -9.01 11.84
CA TRP A 12 -10.35 -10.05 11.22
C TRP A 12 -11.04 -11.41 11.18
N GLY A 13 -12.01 -11.65 12.09
CA GLY A 13 -12.70 -12.92 12.18
C GLY A 13 -11.74 -14.10 12.23
N ASP A 14 -11.97 -15.12 11.40
CA ASP A 14 -11.15 -16.33 11.35
C ASP A 14 -9.76 -16.12 10.74
N ALA A 15 -9.50 -14.94 10.13
CA ALA A 15 -8.20 -14.65 9.51
C ALA A 15 -7.05 -14.68 10.52
N LEU A 16 -7.29 -14.33 11.79
CA LEU A 16 -6.27 -14.41 12.85
C LEU A 16 -5.80 -15.85 13.07
N ALA A 17 -6.73 -16.81 13.14
CA ALA A 17 -6.38 -18.22 13.30
C ALA A 17 -5.57 -18.76 12.10
N TRP A 18 -5.87 -18.28 10.88
CA TRP A 18 -5.08 -18.62 9.71
C TRP A 18 -3.69 -17.97 9.73
N LEU A 19 -3.59 -16.72 10.13
CA LEU A 19 -2.31 -16.02 10.29
C LEU A 19 -1.41 -16.70 11.32
N ASP A 20 -1.99 -17.14 12.44
CA ASP A 20 -1.27 -17.88 13.47
C ASP A 20 -0.80 -19.27 12.97
N ARG A 21 -1.66 -19.96 12.23
CA ARG A 21 -1.33 -21.28 11.66
C ARG A 21 -0.26 -21.20 10.58
N LEU A 22 -0.33 -20.19 9.70
CA LEU A 22 0.63 -20.00 8.62
C LEU A 22 1.94 -19.39 9.11
N ALA A 23 1.89 -18.67 10.26
CA ALA A 23 3.02 -18.00 10.89
C ALA A 23 3.92 -17.26 9.87
N PRO A 24 3.37 -16.33 9.06
CA PRO A 24 4.16 -15.61 8.08
C PRO A 24 5.23 -14.78 8.78
N ASP A 25 6.40 -14.64 8.15
CA ASP A 25 7.49 -13.84 8.71
C ASP A 25 7.16 -12.35 8.74
N ARG A 26 6.38 -11.86 7.75
CA ARG A 26 5.92 -10.47 7.65
C ARG A 26 4.51 -10.40 7.09
N ARG A 27 3.77 -9.36 7.49
CA ARG A 27 2.36 -9.14 7.10
C ARG A 27 2.23 -7.76 6.47
N LEU A 28 1.95 -7.73 5.18
CA LEU A 28 1.71 -6.54 4.38
C LEU A 28 0.23 -6.49 4.00
N ILE A 29 -0.38 -5.31 4.12
CA ILE A 29 -1.74 -5.05 3.61
C ILE A 29 -1.79 -3.76 2.78
N ASN A 30 -2.81 -3.64 1.93
CA ASN A 30 -3.28 -2.34 1.44
C ASN A 30 -4.22 -1.74 2.49
N LEU A 31 -3.88 -0.59 3.05
CA LEU A 31 -4.73 0.16 3.97
C LEU A 31 -5.49 1.23 3.18
N GLU A 32 -6.68 0.90 2.71
CA GLU A 32 -7.48 1.72 1.80
C GLU A 32 -8.42 2.66 2.55
N THR A 33 -7.85 3.49 3.40
CA THR A 33 -8.54 4.50 4.18
C THR A 33 -7.55 5.53 4.73
N ALA A 34 -8.01 6.74 5.06
CA ALA A 34 -7.24 7.62 5.93
C ALA A 34 -7.47 7.26 7.40
N VAL A 35 -6.43 7.39 8.22
CA VAL A 35 -6.48 7.19 9.69
C VAL A 35 -6.38 8.57 10.35
N THR A 36 -7.51 9.21 10.58
CA THR A 36 -7.54 10.63 10.98
C THR A 36 -8.83 11.02 11.71
N CYS A 37 -8.77 12.13 12.40
CA CYS A 37 -9.95 12.87 12.89
C CYS A 37 -10.20 14.15 12.06
N SER A 38 -9.41 14.42 11.01
CA SER A 38 -9.59 15.60 10.15
C SER A 38 -10.99 15.62 9.52
N ASP A 39 -11.56 16.80 9.39
CA ASP A 39 -12.80 17.06 8.66
C ASP A 39 -12.54 17.75 7.30
N ASP A 40 -11.28 17.88 6.89
CA ASP A 40 -10.85 18.46 5.61
C ASP A 40 -10.95 17.43 4.47
N TRP A 41 -12.19 17.14 4.07
CA TRP A 41 -12.44 16.14 3.02
C TRP A 41 -12.06 16.63 1.63
N TRP A 42 -11.52 15.73 0.80
CA TRP A 42 -11.11 16.03 -0.56
C TRP A 42 -12.30 16.37 -1.45
N ARG A 43 -12.32 17.59 -1.98
CA ARG A 43 -13.40 18.07 -2.85
C ARG A 43 -13.42 17.32 -4.18
N GLY A 44 -14.64 17.04 -4.67
CA GLY A 44 -14.82 16.36 -5.97
C GLY A 44 -14.78 14.83 -5.94
N LYS A 45 -14.52 14.20 -4.78
CA LYS A 45 -14.74 12.76 -4.57
C LYS A 45 -16.14 12.52 -3.99
N GLY A 46 -16.75 11.39 -4.40
CA GLY A 46 -18.08 10.99 -3.92
C GLY A 46 -18.06 10.08 -2.70
N ILE A 47 -16.93 9.44 -2.39
CA ILE A 47 -16.79 8.48 -1.29
C ILE A 47 -15.52 8.83 -0.52
N HIS A 48 -15.63 8.91 0.81
CA HIS A 48 -14.53 9.24 1.71
C HIS A 48 -14.48 8.22 2.84
N TYR A 49 -13.42 7.44 2.90
CA TYR A 49 -13.19 6.47 3.96
C TYR A 49 -12.34 7.09 5.08
N ARG A 50 -12.71 6.78 6.32
CA ARG A 50 -11.99 7.25 7.50
C ARG A 50 -12.02 6.19 8.60
N MET A 51 -10.86 5.89 9.12
CA MET A 51 -10.68 5.15 10.37
C MET A 51 -10.26 6.14 11.46
N HIS A 52 -10.90 6.09 12.61
CA HIS A 52 -10.46 6.90 13.76
C HIS A 52 -9.10 6.40 14.28
N PRO A 53 -8.12 7.27 14.62
CA PRO A 53 -6.80 6.83 15.10
C PRO A 53 -6.83 5.90 16.32
N ALA A 54 -7.81 6.02 17.19
CA ALA A 54 -8.01 5.11 18.32
C ALA A 54 -8.29 3.65 17.90
N ASN A 55 -8.62 3.39 16.63
CA ASN A 55 -8.82 2.06 16.08
C ASN A 55 -7.53 1.45 15.46
N THR A 56 -6.40 2.17 15.46
CA THR A 56 -5.12 1.64 14.98
C THR A 56 -4.73 0.29 15.63
N PRO A 57 -5.10 -0.01 16.90
CA PRO A 57 -4.89 -1.33 17.49
C PRO A 57 -5.49 -2.51 16.71
N VAL A 58 -6.44 -2.27 15.79
CA VAL A 58 -6.94 -3.30 14.86
C VAL A 58 -5.80 -3.85 13.99
N LEU A 59 -4.86 -3.02 13.55
CA LEU A 59 -3.72 -3.43 12.73
C LEU A 59 -2.74 -4.27 13.55
N THR A 60 -2.41 -3.83 14.76
CA THR A 60 -1.49 -4.55 15.63
C THR A 60 -2.08 -5.85 16.19
N ALA A 61 -3.41 -5.93 16.34
CA ALA A 61 -4.10 -7.17 16.70
C ALA A 61 -3.88 -8.29 15.67
N ALA A 62 -3.70 -7.93 14.40
CA ALA A 62 -3.35 -8.88 13.33
C ALA A 62 -1.83 -8.94 13.07
N GLY A 63 -1.00 -8.24 13.84
CA GLY A 63 0.45 -8.22 13.67
C GLY A 63 0.87 -7.67 12.30
N ILE A 64 0.19 -6.65 11.79
CA ILE A 64 0.54 -6.01 10.52
C ILE A 64 1.86 -5.27 10.68
N ASP A 65 2.83 -5.58 9.81
CA ASP A 65 4.16 -4.95 9.80
C ASP A 65 4.20 -3.72 8.89
N CYS A 66 3.46 -3.76 7.76
CA CYS A 66 3.55 -2.73 6.73
C CYS A 66 2.19 -2.47 6.08
N CYS A 67 1.89 -1.20 5.81
CA CYS A 67 0.70 -0.76 5.11
C CYS A 67 1.06 -0.04 3.80
N ALA A 68 0.62 -0.58 2.65
CA ALA A 68 0.64 0.14 1.38
C ALA A 68 -0.45 1.23 1.40
N LEU A 69 -0.03 2.46 1.14
CA LEU A 69 -0.87 3.67 1.18
C LEU A 69 -1.09 4.31 -0.19
N ALA A 70 -0.41 3.85 -1.24
CA ALA A 70 -0.55 4.39 -2.59
C ALA A 70 -1.88 3.95 -3.21
N ASN A 71 -3.01 4.39 -2.65
CA ASN A 71 -4.36 4.04 -3.07
C ASN A 71 -5.25 5.27 -3.20
N ASN A 72 -6.48 5.09 -3.68
CA ASN A 72 -7.42 6.16 -3.97
C ASN A 72 -8.21 6.64 -2.74
N HIS A 73 -7.84 6.23 -1.52
CA HIS A 73 -8.53 6.62 -0.28
C HIS A 73 -7.64 7.24 0.80
N VAL A 74 -6.32 7.20 0.66
CA VAL A 74 -5.41 7.72 1.69
C VAL A 74 -5.49 9.25 1.88
N LEU A 75 -5.83 9.99 0.82
CA LEU A 75 -6.01 11.46 0.84
C LEU A 75 -7.49 11.88 0.85
N ASP A 76 -8.41 11.00 1.19
CA ASP A 76 -9.84 11.34 1.29
C ASP A 76 -10.13 12.52 2.23
N TRP A 77 -9.27 12.72 3.22
CA TRP A 77 -9.36 13.80 4.23
C TRP A 77 -8.21 14.79 4.10
N GLY A 78 -7.79 15.05 2.86
CA GLY A 78 -6.77 16.03 2.51
C GLY A 78 -5.38 15.68 3.03
N TYR A 79 -4.49 16.65 2.94
CA TYR A 79 -3.12 16.52 3.46
C TYR A 79 -3.07 16.33 4.97
N PRO A 80 -3.91 17.04 5.78
CA PRO A 80 -3.97 16.77 7.22
C PRO A 80 -4.33 15.31 7.52
N GLY A 81 -5.23 14.70 6.72
CA GLY A 81 -5.61 13.31 6.86
C GLY A 81 -4.47 12.34 6.50
N LEU A 82 -3.62 12.70 5.53
CA LEU A 82 -2.41 11.94 5.22
C LEU A 82 -1.38 12.03 6.34
N ASP A 83 -1.11 13.24 6.85
CA ASP A 83 -0.16 13.46 7.94
C ASP A 83 -0.56 12.69 9.20
N ASP A 84 -1.85 12.77 9.58
CA ASP A 84 -2.41 11.99 10.68
C ASP A 84 -2.23 10.48 10.45
N THR A 85 -2.46 10.00 9.21
CA THR A 85 -2.33 8.58 8.86
C THR A 85 -0.89 8.11 9.03
N LEU A 86 0.09 8.86 8.52
CA LEU A 86 1.50 8.54 8.67
C LEU A 86 1.92 8.51 10.14
N ALA A 87 1.47 9.52 10.92
CA ALA A 87 1.77 9.61 12.36
C ALA A 87 1.12 8.46 13.14
N ALA A 88 -0.14 8.10 12.84
CA ALA A 88 -0.85 7.02 13.52
C ALA A 88 -0.19 5.65 13.27
N LEU A 89 0.24 5.38 12.04
CA LEU A 89 0.94 4.14 11.70
C LEU A 89 2.31 4.08 12.37
N ALA A 90 3.08 5.17 12.33
CA ALA A 90 4.37 5.27 13.03
C ALA A 90 4.22 5.04 14.54
N GLY A 91 3.19 5.65 15.16
CA GLY A 91 2.88 5.46 16.58
C GLY A 91 2.47 4.03 16.94
N ALA A 92 1.95 3.26 16.00
CA ALA A 92 1.58 1.86 16.14
C ALA A 92 2.74 0.89 15.81
N GLY A 93 3.89 1.39 15.35
CA GLY A 93 5.00 0.57 14.89
C GLY A 93 4.73 -0.15 13.56
N VAL A 94 3.79 0.36 12.76
CA VAL A 94 3.44 -0.17 11.43
C VAL A 94 4.09 0.73 10.37
N ALA A 95 4.86 0.15 9.48
CA ALA A 95 5.59 0.90 8.46
C ALA A 95 4.67 1.34 7.30
N PRO A 96 4.52 2.65 7.00
CA PRO A 96 3.80 3.11 5.82
C PRO A 96 4.71 3.06 4.58
N VAL A 97 4.16 2.74 3.42
CA VAL A 97 4.88 2.74 2.14
C VAL A 97 4.00 3.24 0.99
N GLY A 98 4.56 3.98 0.06
CA GLY A 98 3.87 4.46 -1.15
C GLY A 98 3.18 5.82 -1.02
N ALA A 99 3.26 6.46 0.15
CA ALA A 99 2.82 7.83 0.38
C ALA A 99 3.80 8.53 1.32
N GLY A 100 3.89 9.85 1.23
CA GLY A 100 4.81 10.62 2.06
C GLY A 100 4.71 12.11 1.83
N GLU A 101 5.46 12.88 2.60
CA GLU A 101 5.51 14.35 2.56
C GLU A 101 6.16 14.89 1.28
N THR A 102 6.92 14.07 0.57
CA THR A 102 7.59 14.41 -0.70
C THR A 102 7.58 13.20 -1.63
N LEU A 103 7.88 13.41 -2.91
CA LEU A 103 8.05 12.32 -3.87
C LEU A 103 9.12 11.32 -3.42
N ALA A 104 10.24 11.79 -2.89
CA ALA A 104 11.31 10.91 -2.40
C ALA A 104 10.82 10.03 -1.25
N ALA A 105 10.04 10.58 -0.32
CA ALA A 105 9.44 9.82 0.77
C ALA A 105 8.38 8.82 0.28
N ALA A 106 7.52 9.24 -0.68
CA ALA A 106 6.51 8.35 -1.26
C ALA A 106 7.12 7.19 -2.07
N GLN A 107 8.30 7.39 -2.66
CA GLN A 107 9.03 6.39 -3.43
C GLN A 107 9.94 5.50 -2.58
N ALA A 108 10.27 5.93 -1.37
CA ALA A 108 11.17 5.19 -0.50
C ALA A 108 10.58 3.81 -0.17
N PRO A 109 11.36 2.73 -0.33
CA PRO A 109 10.91 1.40 0.10
C PRO A 109 10.95 1.26 1.62
N VAL A 110 10.12 0.38 2.13
CA VAL A 110 10.24 -0.14 3.49
C VAL A 110 11.06 -1.41 3.48
N VAL A 111 12.01 -1.51 4.41
CA VAL A 111 12.84 -2.71 4.60
C VAL A 111 12.45 -3.36 5.92
N LEU A 112 12.01 -4.61 5.88
CA LEU A 112 11.59 -5.39 7.04
C LEU A 112 12.52 -6.59 7.21
N GLU A 113 13.13 -6.72 8.38
CA GLU A 113 14.01 -7.86 8.69
C GLU A 113 13.20 -9.14 8.89
N ALA A 114 13.54 -10.23 8.20
CA ALA A 114 12.92 -11.55 8.34
C ALA A 114 13.86 -12.54 9.10
N GLY A 115 14.61 -12.03 10.04
CA GLY A 115 15.58 -12.80 10.83
C GLY A 115 16.66 -13.42 9.94
N SER A 116 16.93 -14.71 10.09
CA SER A 116 17.93 -15.42 9.29
C SER A 116 17.51 -15.68 7.84
N LYS A 117 16.28 -15.34 7.46
CA LYS A 117 15.76 -15.56 6.09
C LYS A 117 16.05 -14.41 5.13
N GLY A 118 16.69 -13.34 5.61
CA GLY A 118 16.98 -12.14 4.82
C GLY A 118 16.01 -11.00 5.12
N ARG A 119 15.77 -10.11 4.15
CA ARG A 119 14.92 -8.92 4.29
C ARG A 119 13.79 -8.95 3.27
N LEU A 120 12.65 -8.35 3.65
CA LEU A 120 11.57 -8.02 2.74
C LEU A 120 11.67 -6.53 2.41
N ILE A 121 11.84 -6.20 1.14
CA ILE A 121 11.90 -4.83 0.62
C ILE A 121 10.56 -4.56 -0.07
N VAL A 122 9.82 -3.58 0.42
CA VAL A 122 8.46 -3.29 -0.07
C VAL A 122 8.42 -1.93 -0.73
N PHE A 123 8.02 -1.89 -1.99
CA PHE A 123 7.59 -0.68 -2.68
C PHE A 123 6.06 -0.67 -2.78
N ALA A 124 5.44 0.52 -2.72
CA ALA A 124 4.04 0.64 -3.04
C ALA A 124 3.79 1.82 -3.98
N MET A 125 2.93 1.60 -4.96
CA MET A 125 2.57 2.59 -5.98
C MET A 125 1.13 2.40 -6.43
N GLY A 126 0.55 3.43 -7.01
CA GLY A 126 -0.81 3.34 -7.52
C GLY A 126 -0.99 4.12 -8.81
N SER A 127 -2.02 3.78 -9.57
CA SER A 127 -2.28 4.36 -10.88
C SER A 127 -3.62 5.08 -10.96
N GLY A 128 -3.76 5.93 -11.97
CA GLY A 128 -5.02 6.60 -12.28
C GLY A 128 -6.15 5.64 -12.67
N SER A 129 -5.84 4.43 -13.13
CA SER A 129 -6.83 3.41 -13.49
C SER A 129 -7.63 2.89 -12.28
N SER A 130 -7.10 3.04 -11.08
CA SER A 130 -7.78 2.72 -9.81
C SER A 130 -8.50 3.91 -9.17
N GLY A 131 -8.61 5.03 -9.88
CA GLY A 131 -9.30 6.22 -9.38
C GLY A 131 -8.45 7.15 -8.53
N ILE A 132 -7.13 6.99 -8.51
CA ILE A 132 -6.23 7.94 -7.85
C ILE A 132 -6.19 9.25 -8.67
N PRO A 133 -6.63 10.40 -8.10
CA PRO A 133 -6.59 11.68 -8.78
C PRO A 133 -5.15 12.08 -9.17
N ALA A 134 -5.01 12.83 -10.25
CA ALA A 134 -3.68 13.26 -10.72
C ALA A 134 -2.98 14.20 -9.72
N ASP A 135 -3.75 15.02 -9.04
CA ASP A 135 -3.29 15.98 -8.03
C ASP A 135 -2.93 15.35 -6.67
N TRP A 136 -3.17 14.03 -6.51
CA TRP A 136 -2.67 13.26 -5.37
C TRP A 136 -1.23 12.77 -5.54
N ALA A 137 -0.65 12.93 -6.72
CA ALA A 137 0.75 12.58 -6.94
C ALA A 137 1.66 13.40 -6.03
N ALA A 138 2.55 12.74 -5.31
CA ALA A 138 3.60 13.41 -4.56
C ALA A 138 4.55 14.12 -5.53
N GLU A 139 5.02 15.29 -5.13
CA GLU A 139 6.04 16.09 -5.86
C GLU A 139 7.26 16.32 -4.94
N VAL A 140 8.26 17.00 -5.46
CA VAL A 140 9.51 17.25 -4.73
C VAL A 140 9.24 17.97 -3.39
N ASP A 141 8.28 18.87 -3.38
CA ASP A 141 7.89 19.74 -2.25
C ASP A 141 6.40 19.61 -1.87
N ARG A 142 5.74 18.56 -2.32
CA ARG A 142 4.32 18.31 -2.02
C ARG A 142 4.08 16.86 -1.61
N ALA A 143 3.39 16.69 -0.51
CA ALA A 143 2.92 15.40 -0.02
C ALA A 143 1.98 14.70 -1.01
N GLY A 144 1.92 13.39 -0.95
CA GLY A 144 1.02 12.61 -1.78
C GLY A 144 1.40 11.14 -1.86
N VAL A 145 0.89 10.47 -2.87
CA VAL A 145 1.18 9.07 -3.16
C VAL A 145 2.20 8.92 -4.30
N TRP A 146 2.94 7.82 -4.32
CA TRP A 146 3.69 7.45 -5.52
C TRP A 146 2.73 7.03 -6.62
N ARG A 147 2.27 8.02 -7.38
CA ARG A 147 1.38 7.79 -8.51
C ARG A 147 2.18 7.49 -9.76
N ILE A 148 1.82 6.38 -10.41
CA ILE A 148 2.47 5.89 -11.63
C ILE A 148 1.51 5.94 -12.82
N ASP A 149 2.09 5.83 -14.01
CA ASP A 149 1.43 5.50 -15.26
C ASP A 149 1.84 4.06 -15.63
N GLU A 150 0.90 3.13 -15.62
CA GLU A 150 1.13 1.71 -15.91
C GLU A 150 1.71 1.46 -17.32
N GLY A 151 1.43 2.36 -18.27
CA GLY A 151 1.99 2.32 -19.62
C GLY A 151 3.43 2.82 -19.72
N ALA A 152 3.95 3.48 -18.68
CA ALA A 152 5.24 4.17 -18.77
C ALA A 152 6.38 3.31 -18.20
N ARG A 153 7.35 2.97 -19.04
CA ARG A 153 8.59 2.27 -18.63
C ARG A 153 9.40 3.01 -17.57
N ARG A 154 9.18 4.31 -17.38
CA ARG A 154 9.86 5.11 -16.37
C ARG A 154 9.61 4.63 -14.93
N ALA A 155 8.42 4.10 -14.62
CA ALA A 155 8.14 3.56 -13.30
C ALA A 155 8.93 2.27 -13.03
N VAL A 156 9.02 1.38 -14.03
CA VAL A 156 9.87 0.18 -13.96
C VAL A 156 11.33 0.57 -13.74
N ALA A 157 11.84 1.56 -14.51
CA ALA A 157 13.21 2.04 -14.39
C ALA A 157 13.50 2.65 -13.00
N ALA A 158 12.55 3.43 -12.45
CA ALA A 158 12.70 4.02 -11.11
C ALA A 158 12.76 2.96 -10.01
N VAL A 159 11.95 1.89 -10.11
CA VAL A 159 12.04 0.75 -9.19
C VAL A 159 13.36 0.01 -9.38
N ALA A 160 13.77 -0.26 -10.63
CA ALA A 160 15.03 -0.94 -10.94
C ALA A 160 16.25 -0.24 -10.33
N GLU A 161 16.32 1.09 -10.44
CA GLU A 161 17.39 1.90 -9.87
C GLU A 161 17.45 1.75 -8.34
N GLN A 162 16.30 1.84 -7.67
CA GLN A 162 16.25 1.71 -6.22
C GLN A 162 16.55 0.28 -5.75
N VAL A 163 16.01 -0.73 -6.44
CA VAL A 163 16.29 -2.14 -6.13
C VAL A 163 17.78 -2.43 -6.28
N ALA A 164 18.40 -1.99 -7.38
CA ALA A 164 19.84 -2.17 -7.60
C ALA A 164 20.72 -1.53 -6.51
N ALA A 165 20.23 -0.43 -5.90
CA ALA A 165 20.96 0.27 -4.85
C ALA A 165 20.88 -0.43 -3.47
N ILE A 166 19.83 -1.24 -3.20
CA ILE A 166 19.57 -1.75 -1.84
C ILE A 166 19.46 -3.26 -1.71
N LYS A 167 19.08 -3.99 -2.80
CA LYS A 167 18.86 -5.44 -2.77
C LYS A 167 20.18 -6.19 -2.57
N GLN A 168 20.18 -7.12 -1.63
CA GLN A 168 21.28 -8.03 -1.35
C GLN A 168 20.87 -9.47 -1.59
N ALA A 169 21.84 -10.38 -1.60
CA ALA A 169 21.56 -11.81 -1.73
C ALA A 169 20.68 -12.30 -0.57
N GLY A 170 19.57 -12.96 -0.89
CA GLY A 170 18.58 -13.45 0.07
C GLY A 170 17.44 -12.48 0.34
N ASP A 171 17.46 -11.26 -0.18
CA ASP A 171 16.34 -10.33 -0.08
C ASP A 171 15.19 -10.70 -1.02
N VAL A 172 13.96 -10.48 -0.56
CA VAL A 172 12.74 -10.57 -1.37
C VAL A 172 12.18 -9.17 -1.57
N VAL A 173 11.94 -8.80 -2.82
CA VAL A 173 11.38 -7.49 -3.20
C VAL A 173 9.91 -7.64 -3.59
N VAL A 174 9.04 -6.89 -2.94
CA VAL A 174 7.60 -6.84 -3.24
C VAL A 174 7.23 -5.48 -3.78
N ALA A 175 6.52 -5.44 -4.90
CA ALA A 175 5.82 -4.27 -5.41
C ALA A 175 4.33 -4.39 -5.13
N SER A 176 3.79 -3.53 -4.26
CA SER A 176 2.37 -3.45 -3.95
C SER A 176 1.73 -2.37 -4.82
N VAL A 177 0.80 -2.76 -5.72
CA VAL A 177 0.31 -1.89 -6.78
C VAL A 177 -1.21 -1.75 -6.73
N HIS A 178 -1.69 -0.52 -6.52
CA HIS A 178 -3.11 -0.17 -6.56
C HIS A 178 -3.51 0.25 -7.98
N TRP A 179 -4.17 -0.62 -8.72
CA TRP A 179 -4.44 -0.45 -10.15
C TRP A 179 -5.73 -1.09 -10.63
N GLY A 180 -6.27 -0.57 -11.74
CA GLY A 180 -7.46 -1.10 -12.40
C GLY A 180 -8.75 -0.81 -11.66
N GLY A 181 -9.83 -1.27 -12.24
CA GLY A 181 -11.18 -1.05 -11.69
C GLY A 181 -11.59 -2.09 -10.66
N ASN A 182 -12.65 -1.75 -9.91
CA ASN A 182 -13.19 -2.55 -8.81
C ASN A 182 -13.73 -3.92 -9.25
N TRP A 183 -14.17 -4.07 -10.50
CA TRP A 183 -14.89 -5.23 -10.97
C TRP A 183 -14.34 -5.79 -12.29
N GLY A 184 -14.65 -7.05 -12.56
CA GLY A 184 -14.24 -7.76 -13.76
C GLY A 184 -13.00 -8.63 -13.56
N TYR A 185 -13.04 -9.85 -14.09
CA TYR A 185 -11.98 -10.87 -13.92
C TYR A 185 -10.82 -10.72 -14.90
N ALA A 186 -11.04 -9.98 -16.00
CA ALA A 186 -9.97 -9.76 -16.97
C ALA A 186 -8.84 -8.91 -16.37
N VAL A 187 -7.60 -9.35 -16.55
CA VAL A 187 -6.41 -8.57 -16.22
C VAL A 187 -5.96 -7.87 -17.53
N PRO A 188 -5.98 -6.53 -17.58
CA PRO A 188 -5.56 -5.79 -18.76
C PRO A 188 -4.11 -6.11 -19.18
N ALA A 189 -3.87 -6.15 -20.50
CA ALA A 189 -2.54 -6.43 -21.02
C ALA A 189 -1.47 -5.41 -20.55
N GLU A 190 -1.86 -4.18 -20.27
CA GLU A 190 -0.97 -3.14 -19.74
C GLU A 190 -0.51 -3.47 -18.32
N GLN A 191 -1.43 -3.91 -17.46
CA GLN A 191 -1.08 -4.34 -16.10
C GLN A 191 -0.13 -5.53 -16.12
N ARG A 192 -0.40 -6.52 -16.98
CA ARG A 192 0.50 -7.67 -17.14
C ARG A 192 1.87 -7.26 -17.62
N ARG A 193 1.97 -6.42 -18.66
CA ARG A 193 3.25 -5.90 -19.15
C ARG A 193 4.02 -5.13 -18.07
N PHE A 194 3.31 -4.34 -17.27
CA PHE A 194 3.93 -3.60 -16.17
C PHE A 194 4.44 -4.55 -15.08
N ALA A 195 3.64 -5.54 -14.67
CA ALA A 195 4.06 -6.54 -13.70
C ALA A 195 5.29 -7.34 -14.18
N HIS A 196 5.28 -7.80 -15.44
CA HIS A 196 6.43 -8.47 -16.05
C HIS A 196 7.67 -7.56 -16.08
N GLY A 197 7.50 -6.27 -16.42
CA GLY A 197 8.62 -5.31 -16.36
C GLY A 197 9.19 -5.15 -14.96
N LEU A 198 8.35 -5.13 -13.91
CA LEU A 198 8.81 -5.08 -12.53
C LEU A 198 9.61 -6.34 -12.15
N ILE A 199 9.16 -7.52 -12.59
CA ILE A 199 9.84 -8.80 -12.28
C ILE A 199 11.09 -8.97 -13.15
N ASP A 200 10.96 -8.84 -14.46
CA ASP A 200 12.01 -9.21 -15.41
C ASP A 200 13.12 -8.15 -15.52
N GLU A 201 12.77 -6.85 -15.35
CA GLU A 201 13.69 -5.73 -15.58
C GLU A 201 14.08 -5.03 -14.28
N ALA A 202 13.18 -4.94 -13.26
CA ALA A 202 13.44 -4.19 -12.04
C ALA A 202 13.87 -5.04 -10.84
N GLY A 203 13.92 -6.38 -10.97
CA GLY A 203 14.38 -7.27 -9.91
C GLY A 203 13.39 -7.43 -8.75
N VAL A 204 12.11 -7.15 -8.99
CA VAL A 204 11.00 -7.45 -8.08
C VAL A 204 10.75 -8.96 -8.08
N ASP A 205 10.50 -9.55 -6.94
CA ASP A 205 10.26 -10.99 -6.81
C ASP A 205 8.77 -11.32 -6.75
N LEU A 206 7.93 -10.37 -6.31
CA LEU A 206 6.48 -10.54 -6.19
C LEU A 206 5.73 -9.23 -6.45
N VAL A 207 4.67 -9.28 -7.25
CA VAL A 207 3.72 -8.17 -7.44
C VAL A 207 2.42 -8.47 -6.70
N HIS A 208 2.08 -7.63 -5.73
CA HIS A 208 0.84 -7.66 -4.97
C HIS A 208 -0.12 -6.61 -5.53
N GLY A 209 -1.08 -7.04 -6.35
CA GLY A 209 -2.08 -6.15 -6.97
C GLY A 209 -3.33 -6.01 -6.11
N HIS A 210 -3.86 -4.79 -6.03
CA HIS A 210 -5.11 -4.48 -5.33
C HIS A 210 -5.91 -3.36 -6.05
N SER A 211 -7.06 -2.97 -5.58
CA SER A 211 -8.16 -2.17 -6.11
C SER A 211 -9.38 -3.02 -6.49
N SER A 212 -9.19 -4.21 -7.05
CA SER A 212 -10.28 -5.13 -7.33
C SER A 212 -10.97 -5.58 -6.03
N HIS A 213 -12.30 -5.49 -5.98
CA HIS A 213 -13.10 -5.91 -4.82
C HIS A 213 -13.41 -7.43 -4.82
N HIS A 214 -12.67 -8.19 -5.58
CA HIS A 214 -12.75 -9.65 -5.65
C HIS A 214 -11.39 -10.22 -6.10
N PRO A 215 -11.09 -11.50 -5.80
CA PRO A 215 -9.85 -12.12 -6.27
C PRO A 215 -9.84 -12.20 -7.80
N LYS A 216 -8.67 -11.99 -8.38
CA LYS A 216 -8.37 -12.19 -9.81
C LYS A 216 -7.44 -13.38 -10.00
N GLY A 217 -7.19 -13.75 -11.25
CA GLY A 217 -6.22 -14.79 -11.59
C GLY A 217 -4.81 -14.44 -11.12
N LEU A 218 -4.07 -15.45 -10.70
CA LEU A 218 -2.64 -15.36 -10.36
C LEU A 218 -1.82 -15.81 -11.57
N GLU A 219 -0.67 -15.18 -11.76
CA GLU A 219 0.30 -15.51 -12.81
C GLU A 219 1.71 -15.63 -12.22
#